data_91ea107161905c73e9c8c700fd86c309
#
_entry.id   91ea107161905c73e9c8c700fd86c309
#
_cell.length_a   1.000
_cell.length_b   1.000
_cell.length_c   1.000
_cell.angle_alpha   90.00
_cell.angle_beta   90.00
_cell.angle_gamma   90.00
#
_symmetry.space_group_name_H-M   'P 1'
#
loop_
_entity.id
_entity.type
_entity.pdbx_description
1 polymer ?
#
loop_
_entity_poly.entity_id
_entity_poly.type
_entity_poly.pdbx_seq_one_letter_code
_entity_poly.pdbx_strand_id
1 'polypeptide(L)'
;MQYVFITGGVASSLGKGIASAAVASLLQQRNFKVRIRKLDPYLNVDPGTMSPYQHGEVFVTDDGAETDLDLGHYERFTNRSAKKTDSTSSGKIYSNVLKKERKGDYLGATIQVIPHVTDEIKLFINSNFEDEDIIIYEIGGTVGDIESLPFLEAIRQIRNDKNINSALIHMTYVPYLSSAGELKTKPTQHSVKELLNSGIQPDIIMCRCEKEINIESLEKISQFCNCLLYTSPSPRDYAASRMPSSA
;
A
#
# COMPACT_ATOMS: atom_id res chain seq x y z
N MET A 1 -8.90 -16.75 -0.92
CA MET A 1 -8.59 -15.34 -1.21
C MET A 1 -7.46 -14.89 -0.31
N GLN A 2 -6.49 -14.14 -0.83
CA GLN A 2 -5.33 -13.62 -0.10
C GLN A 2 -5.32 -12.08 -0.16
N TYR A 3 -4.87 -11.45 0.91
CA TYR A 3 -4.66 -10.01 0.95
C TYR A 3 -3.18 -9.67 0.87
N VAL A 4 -2.86 -8.66 0.07
CA VAL A 4 -1.53 -8.08 0.01
C VAL A 4 -1.65 -6.60 0.36
N PHE A 5 -1.07 -6.19 1.47
CA PHE A 5 -1.03 -4.80 1.86
C PHE A 5 0.29 -4.17 1.40
N ILE A 6 0.21 -3.00 0.77
CA ILE A 6 1.39 -2.24 0.35
C ILE A 6 1.40 -0.92 1.09
N THR A 7 2.40 -0.73 1.92
CA THR A 7 2.65 0.50 2.67
C THR A 7 3.93 1.17 2.19
N GLY A 8 4.12 2.42 2.50
CA GLY A 8 5.36 3.12 2.17
C GLY A 8 5.83 4.03 3.29
N GLY A 9 7.11 4.24 3.35
CA GLY A 9 7.73 5.15 4.30
C GLY A 9 8.88 5.95 3.68
N VAL A 10 9.52 6.78 4.50
CA VAL A 10 10.60 7.71 4.15
C VAL A 10 10.11 8.97 3.44
N ALA A 11 9.34 8.86 2.36
CA ALA A 11 8.87 10.01 1.58
C ALA A 11 7.57 9.68 0.85
N SER A 12 6.80 10.72 0.54
CA SER A 12 5.71 10.66 -0.42
C SER A 12 6.23 10.42 -1.85
N SER A 13 5.35 10.07 -2.76
CA SER A 13 5.71 9.85 -4.18
C SER A 13 6.79 8.78 -4.41
N LEU A 14 6.89 7.82 -3.50
CA LEU A 14 7.84 6.70 -3.58
C LEU A 14 7.51 5.74 -4.73
N GLY A 15 6.32 5.85 -5.30
CA GLY A 15 5.84 5.02 -6.40
C GLY A 15 5.09 3.77 -5.97
N LYS A 16 4.40 3.83 -4.82
CA LYS A 16 3.53 2.72 -4.34
C LYS A 16 2.52 2.30 -5.41
N GLY A 17 1.84 3.26 -6.06
CA GLY A 17 0.85 2.97 -7.09
C GLY A 17 1.40 2.12 -8.24
N ILE A 18 2.55 2.53 -8.78
CA ILE A 18 3.22 1.78 -9.85
C ILE A 18 3.69 0.41 -9.34
N ALA A 19 4.22 0.33 -8.13
CA ALA A 19 4.65 -0.95 -7.57
C ALA A 19 3.47 -1.89 -7.34
N SER A 20 2.35 -1.40 -6.82
CA SER A 20 1.10 -2.14 -6.64
C SER A 20 0.59 -2.68 -7.98
N ALA A 21 0.58 -1.82 -9.00
CA ALA A 21 0.16 -2.18 -10.35
C ALA A 21 1.10 -3.23 -11.00
N ALA A 22 2.40 -3.08 -10.82
CA ALA A 22 3.39 -4.03 -11.33
C ALA A 22 3.27 -5.40 -10.65
N VAL A 23 3.14 -5.44 -9.33
CA VAL A 23 2.91 -6.68 -8.58
C VAL A 23 1.62 -7.36 -9.04
N ALA A 24 0.54 -6.60 -9.22
CA ALA A 24 -0.73 -7.14 -9.73
C ALA A 24 -0.56 -7.75 -11.11
N SER A 25 0.07 -7.04 -12.04
CA SER A 25 0.33 -7.53 -13.39
C SER A 25 1.17 -8.81 -13.40
N LEU A 26 2.20 -8.90 -12.57
CA LEU A 26 3.03 -10.11 -12.44
C LEU A 26 2.24 -11.31 -11.87
N LEU A 27 1.31 -11.06 -10.95
CA LEU A 27 0.42 -12.10 -10.42
C LEU A 27 -0.60 -12.55 -11.46
N GLN A 28 -1.15 -11.62 -12.26
CA GLN A 28 -2.05 -11.96 -13.36
C GLN A 28 -1.35 -12.82 -14.43
N GLN A 29 -0.07 -12.56 -14.74
CA GLN A 29 0.73 -13.39 -15.63
C GLN A 29 0.93 -14.83 -15.10
N ARG A 30 0.69 -15.05 -13.80
CA ARG A 30 0.65 -16.36 -13.14
C ARG A 30 -0.76 -16.92 -13.02
N ASN A 31 -1.72 -16.36 -13.77
CA ASN A 31 -3.13 -16.76 -13.81
C ASN A 31 -3.92 -16.51 -12.52
N PHE A 32 -3.47 -15.63 -11.62
CA PHE A 32 -4.28 -15.19 -10.50
C PHE A 32 -5.25 -14.07 -10.93
N LYS A 33 -6.47 -14.12 -10.42
CA LYS A 33 -7.43 -13.02 -10.54
C LYS A 33 -7.11 -11.98 -9.47
N VAL A 34 -6.59 -10.83 -9.89
CA VAL A 34 -6.10 -9.80 -8.99
C VAL A 34 -6.93 -8.54 -9.10
N ARG A 35 -7.21 -7.92 -7.97
CA ARG A 35 -7.81 -6.59 -7.86
C ARG A 35 -6.94 -5.69 -6.99
N ILE A 36 -6.87 -4.41 -7.32
CA ILE A 36 -6.16 -3.43 -6.51
C ILE A 36 -7.19 -2.46 -5.91
N ARG A 37 -7.03 -2.15 -4.64
CA ARG A 37 -7.87 -1.19 -3.93
C ARG A 37 -7.00 -0.20 -3.17
N LYS A 38 -7.46 1.05 -3.08
CA LYS A 38 -6.71 2.15 -2.48
C LYS A 38 -7.39 2.66 -1.21
N LEU A 39 -6.57 2.90 -0.19
CA LEU A 39 -6.98 3.55 1.05
C LEU A 39 -6.15 4.81 1.24
N ASP A 40 -6.79 5.97 1.14
CA ASP A 40 -6.13 7.27 1.24
C ASP A 40 -6.37 7.93 2.60
N PRO A 41 -5.31 8.35 3.31
CA PRO A 41 -5.45 8.86 4.68
C PRO A 41 -5.95 10.31 4.77
N TYR A 42 -6.15 11.02 3.66
CA TYR A 42 -6.66 12.38 3.70
C TYR A 42 -8.13 12.45 4.15
N LEU A 43 -8.52 13.62 4.71
CA LEU A 43 -9.87 13.85 5.25
C LEU A 43 -10.89 14.34 4.21
N ASN A 44 -10.49 14.56 2.96
CA ASN A 44 -11.44 14.82 1.88
C ASN A 44 -12.28 13.55 1.65
N VAL A 45 -13.59 13.72 1.41
CA VAL A 45 -14.49 12.59 1.15
C VAL A 45 -14.13 11.90 -0.16
N ASP A 46 -13.76 12.72 -1.15
CA ASP A 46 -13.23 12.32 -2.45
C ASP A 46 -12.21 13.37 -2.94
N PRO A 47 -11.43 13.10 -3.99
CA PRO A 47 -10.43 14.02 -4.49
C PRO A 47 -10.97 15.12 -5.40
N GLY A 48 -12.27 15.15 -5.72
CA GLY A 48 -12.86 16.09 -6.69
C GLY A 48 -12.66 17.56 -6.37
N THR A 49 -12.52 17.91 -5.08
CA THR A 49 -12.27 19.29 -4.63
C THR A 49 -10.80 19.57 -4.31
N MET A 50 -9.91 18.60 -4.50
CA MET A 50 -8.49 18.75 -4.20
C MET A 50 -7.76 19.51 -5.32
N SER A 51 -6.71 20.23 -4.95
CA SER A 51 -5.88 20.92 -5.92
C SER A 51 -5.07 19.94 -6.75
N PRO A 52 -5.18 19.93 -8.09
CA PRO A 52 -4.38 19.06 -8.95
C PRO A 52 -2.87 19.25 -8.79
N TYR A 53 -2.42 20.44 -8.39
CA TYR A 53 -1.01 20.72 -8.14
C TYR A 53 -0.45 20.02 -6.90
N GLN A 54 -1.32 19.65 -5.95
CA GLN A 54 -0.91 18.97 -4.71
C GLN A 54 -1.09 17.46 -4.79
N HIS A 55 -2.15 16.98 -5.43
CA HIS A 55 -2.56 15.57 -5.41
C HIS A 55 -2.58 14.90 -6.78
N GLY A 56 -2.26 15.63 -7.84
CA GLY A 56 -2.43 15.15 -9.21
C GLY A 56 -3.86 15.33 -9.73
N GLU A 57 -4.09 14.87 -10.94
CA GLU A 57 -5.41 14.93 -11.59
C GLU A 57 -6.35 13.88 -10.97
N VAL A 58 -7.64 14.21 -10.99
CA VAL A 58 -8.70 13.29 -10.57
C VAL A 58 -8.93 12.26 -11.67
N PHE A 59 -8.96 10.99 -11.30
CA PHE A 59 -9.37 9.91 -12.18
C PHE A 59 -10.85 9.59 -11.94
N VAL A 60 -11.64 9.54 -13.00
CA VAL A 60 -13.06 9.20 -12.93
C VAL A 60 -13.25 7.78 -13.46
N THR A 61 -13.81 6.91 -12.60
CA THR A 61 -14.12 5.53 -12.96
C THR A 61 -15.32 5.43 -13.90
N ASP A 62 -15.48 4.32 -14.60
CA ASP A 62 -16.62 4.09 -15.51
C ASP A 62 -17.98 4.19 -14.79
N ASP A 63 -18.04 3.89 -13.49
CA ASP A 63 -19.23 4.01 -12.65
C ASP A 63 -19.38 5.39 -11.96
N GLY A 64 -18.59 6.38 -12.41
CA GLY A 64 -18.74 7.80 -12.08
C GLY A 64 -18.14 8.22 -10.74
N ALA A 65 -17.24 7.46 -10.15
CA ALA A 65 -16.56 7.88 -8.95
C ALA A 65 -15.33 8.74 -9.27
N GLU A 66 -15.18 9.85 -8.56
CA GLU A 66 -13.95 10.64 -8.54
C GLU A 66 -12.93 9.99 -7.59
N THR A 67 -11.77 9.67 -8.11
CA THR A 67 -10.74 8.90 -7.38
C THR A 67 -9.35 9.47 -7.63
N ASP A 68 -8.38 8.97 -6.88
CA ASP A 68 -6.97 9.29 -7.09
C ASP A 68 -6.47 8.76 -8.44
N LEU A 69 -5.51 9.45 -9.04
CA LEU A 69 -4.90 9.10 -10.32
C LEU A 69 -4.29 7.69 -10.35
N ASP A 70 -3.89 7.17 -9.20
CA ASP A 70 -3.32 5.82 -9.10
C ASP A 70 -4.27 4.74 -9.64
N LEU A 71 -5.59 4.93 -9.54
CA LEU A 71 -6.56 3.97 -10.11
C LEU A 71 -6.41 3.84 -11.63
N GLY A 72 -6.09 4.94 -12.32
CA GLY A 72 -5.78 4.91 -13.75
C GLY A 72 -4.49 4.12 -14.06
N HIS A 73 -3.51 4.17 -13.17
CA HIS A 73 -2.32 3.30 -13.29
C HIS A 73 -2.68 1.84 -13.09
N TYR A 74 -3.55 1.52 -12.12
CA TYR A 74 -3.99 0.14 -11.90
C TYR A 74 -4.69 -0.43 -13.13
N GLU A 75 -5.62 0.31 -13.74
CA GLU A 75 -6.29 -0.10 -14.97
C GLU A 75 -5.30 -0.37 -16.10
N ARG A 76 -4.37 0.55 -16.30
CA ARG A 76 -3.37 0.45 -17.37
C ARG A 76 -2.50 -0.81 -17.27
N PHE A 77 -2.11 -1.20 -16.05
CA PHE A 77 -1.24 -2.34 -15.83
C PHE A 77 -1.99 -3.68 -15.78
N THR A 78 -3.23 -3.67 -15.28
CA THR A 78 -4.00 -4.89 -15.04
C THR A 78 -5.04 -5.16 -16.12
N ASN A 79 -5.30 -4.19 -17.00
CA ASN A 79 -6.37 -4.22 -18.00
C ASN A 79 -7.74 -4.57 -17.38
N ARG A 80 -8.00 -4.07 -16.17
CA ARG A 80 -9.24 -4.23 -15.42
C ARG A 80 -9.76 -2.86 -15.00
N SER A 81 -11.00 -2.53 -15.35
CA SER A 81 -11.64 -1.28 -14.95
C SER A 81 -11.79 -1.18 -13.44
N ALA A 82 -11.40 -0.05 -12.89
CA ALA A 82 -11.60 0.29 -11.49
C ALA A 82 -13.07 0.68 -11.24
N LYS A 83 -13.52 0.44 -10.01
CA LYS A 83 -14.89 0.75 -9.58
C LYS A 83 -14.83 1.71 -8.39
N LYS A 84 -15.93 2.40 -8.13
CA LYS A 84 -16.09 3.26 -6.92
C LYS A 84 -15.83 2.54 -5.61
N THR A 85 -15.92 1.20 -5.61
CA THR A 85 -15.61 0.35 -4.47
C THR A 85 -14.12 0.06 -4.31
N ASP A 86 -13.27 0.52 -5.24
CA ASP A 86 -11.83 0.27 -5.21
C ASP A 86 -11.05 1.37 -4.51
N SER A 87 -11.71 2.46 -4.12
CA SER A 87 -11.08 3.54 -3.37
C SER A 87 -11.92 3.99 -2.18
N THR A 88 -11.25 4.33 -1.10
CA THR A 88 -11.84 5.02 0.04
C THR A 88 -10.84 5.98 0.66
N SER A 89 -11.36 7.06 1.26
CA SER A 89 -10.56 8.02 2.03
C SER A 89 -10.91 7.96 3.51
N SER A 90 -10.02 8.48 4.37
CA SER A 90 -10.34 8.71 5.77
C SER A 90 -11.61 9.53 5.91
N GLY A 91 -11.76 10.60 5.11
CA GLY A 91 -12.96 11.44 5.14
C GLY A 91 -14.25 10.65 4.90
N LYS A 92 -14.25 9.75 3.92
CA LYS A 92 -15.40 8.87 3.63
C LYS A 92 -15.68 7.90 4.78
N ILE A 93 -14.65 7.30 5.36
CA ILE A 93 -14.76 6.39 6.52
C ILE A 93 -15.36 7.14 7.73
N TYR A 94 -14.78 8.30 8.11
CA TYR A 94 -15.29 9.10 9.22
C TYR A 94 -16.71 9.60 8.97
N SER A 95 -17.03 10.05 7.75
CA SER A 95 -18.39 10.45 7.39
C SER A 95 -19.41 9.33 7.60
N ASN A 96 -19.04 8.09 7.25
CA ASN A 96 -19.91 6.93 7.44
C ASN A 96 -20.13 6.65 8.93
N VAL A 97 -19.07 6.69 9.75
CA VAL A 97 -19.17 6.50 11.21
C VAL A 97 -20.06 7.57 11.83
N LEU A 98 -19.87 8.85 11.48
CA LEU A 98 -20.68 9.95 12.01
C LEU A 98 -22.15 9.86 11.57
N LYS A 99 -22.41 9.44 10.32
CA LYS A 99 -23.79 9.20 9.85
C LYS A 99 -24.49 8.09 10.63
N LYS A 100 -23.78 6.98 10.92
CA LYS A 100 -24.29 5.88 11.73
C LYS A 100 -24.58 6.35 13.18
N GLU A 101 -23.67 7.14 13.76
CA GLU A 101 -23.86 7.74 15.08
C GLU A 101 -25.15 8.58 15.12
N ARG A 102 -25.33 9.50 14.15
CA ARG A 102 -26.51 10.35 14.06
C ARG A 102 -27.82 9.61 13.86
N LYS A 103 -27.78 8.45 13.22
CA LYS A 103 -28.96 7.57 13.07
C LYS A 103 -29.26 6.76 14.33
N GLY A 104 -28.34 6.71 15.32
CA GLY A 104 -28.49 5.89 16.50
C GLY A 104 -28.08 4.44 16.32
N ASP A 105 -27.39 4.10 15.25
CA ASP A 105 -26.99 2.71 14.94
C ASP A 105 -26.07 2.10 16.01
N TYR A 106 -25.42 2.95 16.83
CA TYR A 106 -24.55 2.52 17.92
C TYR A 106 -25.22 2.48 19.30
N LEU A 107 -26.55 2.65 19.36
CA LEU A 107 -27.37 2.48 20.57
C LEU A 107 -26.86 3.27 21.81
N GLY A 108 -26.30 4.46 21.60
CA GLY A 108 -25.81 5.32 22.68
C GLY A 108 -24.38 5.01 23.15
N ALA A 109 -23.65 4.13 22.47
CA ALA A 109 -22.24 3.89 22.77
C ALA A 109 -21.37 5.13 22.52
N THR A 110 -20.31 5.29 23.29
CA THR A 110 -19.27 6.29 23.04
C THR A 110 -18.46 5.88 21.80
N ILE A 111 -18.47 6.72 20.77
CA ILE A 111 -17.79 6.42 19.50
C ILE A 111 -16.32 6.83 19.59
N GLN A 112 -15.43 5.90 19.25
CA GLN A 112 -13.98 6.05 19.31
C GLN A 112 -13.34 5.59 18.00
N VAL A 113 -12.08 5.99 17.77
CA VAL A 113 -11.33 5.50 16.60
C VAL A 113 -11.23 3.98 16.61
N ILE A 114 -10.89 3.41 17.77
CA ILE A 114 -10.96 1.96 18.03
C ILE A 114 -12.12 1.70 18.96
N PRO A 115 -13.12 0.88 18.59
CA PRO A 115 -13.16 0.04 17.39
C PRO A 115 -13.88 0.66 16.17
N HIS A 116 -14.63 1.75 16.31
CA HIS A 116 -15.66 2.14 15.34
C HIS A 116 -15.10 2.56 13.98
N VAL A 117 -14.03 3.37 13.95
CA VAL A 117 -13.38 3.76 12.69
C VAL A 117 -12.60 2.57 12.10
N THR A 118 -11.90 1.81 12.94
CA THR A 118 -11.17 0.63 12.48
C THR A 118 -12.11 -0.45 11.95
N ASP A 119 -13.30 -0.62 12.53
CA ASP A 119 -14.31 -1.55 12.05
C ASP A 119 -14.88 -1.12 10.69
N GLU A 120 -15.10 0.18 10.48
CA GLU A 120 -15.53 0.70 9.18
C GLU A 120 -14.46 0.49 8.10
N ILE A 121 -13.18 0.66 8.45
CA ILE A 121 -12.06 0.35 7.55
C ILE A 121 -12.03 -1.16 7.23
N LYS A 122 -12.15 -2.02 8.23
CA LYS A 122 -12.22 -3.47 8.04
C LYS A 122 -13.43 -3.88 7.20
N LEU A 123 -14.57 -3.21 7.37
CA LEU A 123 -15.74 -3.44 6.54
C LEU A 123 -15.44 -3.12 5.06
N PHE A 124 -14.78 -2.01 4.78
CA PHE A 124 -14.34 -1.69 3.43
C PHE A 124 -13.39 -2.78 2.88
N ILE A 125 -12.38 -3.17 3.65
CA ILE A 125 -11.41 -4.19 3.25
C ILE A 125 -12.10 -5.52 2.96
N ASN A 126 -13.04 -5.95 3.81
CA ASN A 126 -13.70 -7.25 3.74
C ASN A 126 -15.01 -7.26 2.92
N SER A 127 -15.23 -6.29 2.05
CA SER A 127 -16.47 -6.18 1.28
C SER A 127 -16.23 -6.06 -0.23
N ASN A 128 -17.34 -6.23 -0.98
CA ASN A 128 -17.37 -6.04 -2.43
C ASN A 128 -16.41 -6.97 -3.21
N PHE A 129 -16.32 -8.21 -2.76
CA PHE A 129 -15.58 -9.25 -3.46
C PHE A 129 -16.39 -9.77 -4.64
N GLU A 130 -15.69 -10.22 -5.67
CA GLU A 130 -16.26 -10.91 -6.83
C GLU A 130 -15.65 -12.32 -6.88
N ASP A 131 -14.67 -12.52 -7.77
CA ASP A 131 -14.03 -13.81 -7.98
C ASP A 131 -12.49 -13.72 -7.87
N GLU A 132 -12.03 -12.76 -7.07
CA GLU A 132 -10.60 -12.52 -6.90
C GLU A 132 -9.92 -13.62 -6.07
N ASP A 133 -8.73 -14.05 -6.54
CA ASP A 133 -7.81 -14.87 -5.75
C ASP A 133 -7.00 -14.02 -4.77
N ILE A 134 -6.59 -12.82 -5.24
CA ILE A 134 -5.72 -11.90 -4.50
C ILE A 134 -6.27 -10.48 -4.62
N ILE A 135 -6.34 -9.79 -3.48
CA ILE A 135 -6.63 -8.35 -3.45
C ILE A 135 -5.41 -7.62 -2.87
N ILE A 136 -4.93 -6.65 -3.64
CA ILE A 136 -3.85 -5.76 -3.21
C ILE A 136 -4.48 -4.48 -2.68
N TYR A 137 -4.13 -4.13 -1.44
CA TYR A 137 -4.53 -2.87 -0.80
C TYR A 137 -3.32 -1.96 -0.74
N GLU A 138 -3.35 -0.89 -1.51
CA GLU A 138 -2.36 0.17 -1.40
C GLU A 138 -2.79 1.18 -0.33
N ILE A 139 -1.90 1.41 0.63
CA ILE A 139 -2.13 2.37 1.70
C ILE A 139 -1.43 3.68 1.31
N GLY A 140 -2.24 4.72 1.11
CA GLY A 140 -1.75 6.07 0.86
C GLY A 140 -0.98 6.65 2.05
N GLY A 141 -0.30 7.76 1.81
CA GLY A 141 0.50 8.43 2.84
C GLY A 141 1.81 7.71 3.18
N THR A 142 2.41 8.15 4.26
CA THR A 142 3.70 7.66 4.77
C THR A 142 3.50 7.02 6.14
N VAL A 143 4.10 5.85 6.37
CA VAL A 143 4.12 5.22 7.69
C VAL A 143 4.85 6.14 8.67
N GLY A 144 4.21 6.42 9.80
CA GLY A 144 4.64 7.41 10.79
C GLY A 144 3.78 8.68 10.80
N ASP A 145 3.03 8.96 9.73
CA ASP A 145 2.09 10.08 9.71
C ASP A 145 0.83 9.74 10.52
N ILE A 146 0.32 10.71 11.26
CA ILE A 146 -0.84 10.56 12.17
C ILE A 146 -2.07 10.09 11.39
N GLU A 147 -2.26 10.61 10.18
CA GLU A 147 -3.41 10.33 9.32
C GLU A 147 -3.50 8.85 8.92
N SER A 148 -2.38 8.15 8.83
CA SER A 148 -2.34 6.74 8.42
C SER A 148 -2.59 5.75 9.58
N LEU A 149 -2.51 6.21 10.84
CA LEU A 149 -2.61 5.33 12.01
C LEU A 149 -3.88 4.48 12.07
N PRO A 150 -5.11 5.00 11.80
CA PRO A 150 -6.31 4.18 11.82
C PRO A 150 -6.29 3.05 10.78
N PHE A 151 -5.71 3.29 9.60
CA PHE A 151 -5.54 2.26 8.59
C PHE A 151 -4.54 1.20 9.01
N LEU A 152 -3.39 1.61 9.55
CA LEU A 152 -2.39 0.67 10.05
C LEU A 152 -2.95 -0.18 11.20
N GLU A 153 -3.71 0.41 12.12
CA GLU A 153 -4.36 -0.33 13.20
C GLU A 153 -5.38 -1.35 12.68
N ALA A 154 -6.21 -0.97 11.71
CA ALA A 154 -7.15 -1.90 11.08
C ALA A 154 -6.43 -3.07 10.39
N ILE A 155 -5.33 -2.78 9.66
CA ILE A 155 -4.50 -3.80 9.00
C ILE A 155 -3.84 -4.71 10.05
N ARG A 156 -3.32 -4.16 11.14
CA ARG A 156 -2.76 -4.94 12.24
C ARG A 156 -3.77 -5.95 12.78
N GLN A 157 -5.02 -5.49 13.01
CA GLN A 157 -6.10 -6.36 13.48
C GLN A 157 -6.43 -7.46 12.46
N ILE A 158 -6.54 -7.12 11.16
CA ILE A 158 -6.78 -8.10 10.09
C ILE A 158 -5.66 -9.14 10.03
N ARG A 159 -4.41 -8.71 10.08
CA ARG A 159 -3.25 -9.61 10.01
C ARG A 159 -3.12 -10.54 11.22
N ASN A 160 -3.71 -10.17 12.35
CA ASN A 160 -3.77 -11.01 13.54
C ASN A 160 -4.92 -12.04 13.51
N ASP A 161 -5.84 -11.95 12.54
CA ASP A 161 -6.88 -12.95 12.35
C ASP A 161 -6.31 -14.17 11.63
N LYS A 162 -6.30 -15.31 12.32
CA LYS A 162 -5.77 -16.59 11.81
C LYS A 162 -6.52 -17.13 10.58
N ASN A 163 -7.73 -16.65 10.34
CA ASN A 163 -8.55 -17.06 9.20
C ASN A 163 -8.23 -16.25 7.94
N ILE A 164 -7.46 -15.17 8.07
CA ILE A 164 -7.10 -14.29 6.95
C ILE A 164 -5.65 -14.53 6.55
N ASN A 165 -5.45 -14.97 5.32
CA ASN A 165 -4.12 -15.09 4.75
C ASN A 165 -3.72 -13.74 4.15
N SER A 166 -2.64 -13.16 4.68
CA SER A 166 -2.19 -11.83 4.27
C SER A 166 -0.67 -11.71 4.24
N ALA A 167 -0.17 -10.88 3.33
CA ALA A 167 1.21 -10.45 3.27
C ALA A 167 1.29 -8.91 3.28
N LEU A 168 2.35 -8.36 3.82
CA LEU A 168 2.61 -6.92 3.82
C LEU A 168 3.95 -6.62 3.16
N ILE A 169 3.89 -5.81 2.12
CA ILE A 169 5.04 -5.25 1.43
C ILE A 169 5.24 -3.82 1.92
N HIS A 170 6.40 -3.52 2.46
CA HIS A 170 6.76 -2.17 2.86
C HIS A 170 7.76 -1.56 1.89
N MET A 171 7.35 -0.51 1.21
CA MET A 171 8.23 0.22 0.30
C MET A 171 9.04 1.26 1.05
N THR A 172 10.34 1.31 0.76
CA THR A 172 11.27 2.26 1.37
C THR A 172 12.19 2.87 0.31
N TYR A 173 12.95 3.86 0.71
CA TYR A 173 13.94 4.52 -0.13
C TYR A 173 15.34 4.39 0.44
N VAL A 174 16.29 3.99 -0.40
CA VAL A 174 17.71 3.93 -0.09
C VAL A 174 18.42 5.01 -0.92
N PRO A 175 18.56 6.23 -0.40
CA PRO A 175 19.15 7.34 -1.13
C PRO A 175 20.65 7.13 -1.35
N TYR A 176 21.12 7.57 -2.52
CA TYR A 176 22.54 7.73 -2.80
C TYR A 176 22.98 9.15 -2.47
N LEU A 177 23.92 9.30 -1.54
CA LEU A 177 24.49 10.60 -1.22
C LEU A 177 25.75 10.83 -2.06
N SER A 178 25.64 11.67 -3.07
CA SER A 178 26.74 12.00 -3.99
C SER A 178 27.96 12.57 -3.28
N SER A 179 27.74 13.36 -2.22
CA SER A 179 28.82 13.95 -1.41
C SER A 179 29.64 12.91 -0.64
N ALA A 180 29.01 11.78 -0.28
CA ALA A 180 29.66 10.68 0.46
C ALA A 180 30.01 9.49 -0.46
N GLY A 181 29.51 9.48 -1.70
CA GLY A 181 29.73 8.40 -2.64
C GLY A 181 29.09 7.07 -2.24
N GLU A 182 28.08 7.07 -1.37
CA GLU A 182 27.51 5.83 -0.82
C GLU A 182 25.97 5.85 -0.70
N LEU A 183 25.38 4.65 -0.65
CA LEU A 183 23.98 4.44 -0.33
C LEU A 183 23.77 4.54 1.19
N LYS A 184 22.65 5.14 1.60
CA LYS A 184 22.29 5.29 3.01
C LYS A 184 21.08 4.40 3.36
N THR A 185 21.30 3.40 4.20
CA THR A 185 20.27 2.47 4.66
C THR A 185 19.46 2.97 5.86
N LYS A 186 19.91 4.03 6.54
CA LYS A 186 19.24 4.60 7.72
C LYS A 186 17.77 4.99 7.49
N PRO A 187 17.38 5.65 6.38
CA PRO A 187 15.98 5.98 6.13
C PRO A 187 15.09 4.74 6.07
N THR A 188 15.54 3.67 5.42
CA THR A 188 14.86 2.37 5.41
C THR A 188 14.70 1.79 6.81
N GLN A 189 15.77 1.77 7.61
CA GLN A 189 15.74 1.26 8.98
C GLN A 189 14.73 2.01 9.85
N HIS A 190 14.70 3.35 9.75
CA HIS A 190 13.76 4.19 10.50
C HIS A 190 12.32 3.94 10.05
N SER A 191 12.06 3.87 8.75
CA SER A 191 10.74 3.61 8.22
C SER A 191 10.17 2.26 8.67
N VAL A 192 10.98 1.20 8.61
CA VAL A 192 10.58 -0.12 9.11
C VAL A 192 10.34 -0.10 10.61
N LYS A 193 11.17 0.65 11.38
CA LYS A 193 10.98 0.80 12.81
C LYS A 193 9.65 1.48 13.15
N GLU A 194 9.23 2.50 12.40
CA GLU A 194 7.92 3.13 12.60
C GLU A 194 6.77 2.15 12.32
N LEU A 195 6.90 1.30 11.30
CA LEU A 195 5.91 0.25 11.04
C LEU A 195 5.86 -0.78 12.17
N LEU A 196 7.02 -1.18 12.69
CA LEU A 196 7.14 -2.08 13.85
C LEU A 196 6.53 -1.47 15.12
N ASN A 197 6.70 -0.15 15.34
CA ASN A 197 6.07 0.57 16.45
C ASN A 197 4.53 0.52 16.39
N SER A 198 3.98 0.40 15.18
CA SER A 198 2.54 0.17 14.97
C SER A 198 2.13 -1.31 15.15
N GLY A 199 3.04 -2.18 15.57
CA GLY A 199 2.78 -3.61 15.78
C GLY A 199 2.70 -4.43 14.50
N ILE A 200 3.28 -3.96 13.40
CA ILE A 200 3.24 -4.63 12.11
C ILE A 200 4.67 -4.98 11.67
N GLN A 201 4.95 -6.26 11.51
CA GLN A 201 6.17 -6.74 10.85
C GLN A 201 5.90 -6.85 9.34
N PRO A 202 6.71 -6.21 8.47
CA PRO A 202 6.60 -6.45 7.03
C PRO A 202 7.12 -7.84 6.67
N ASP A 203 6.48 -8.48 5.70
CA ASP A 203 6.94 -9.75 5.14
C ASP A 203 7.98 -9.53 4.04
N ILE A 204 7.83 -8.41 3.31
CA ILE A 204 8.73 -8.03 2.22
C ILE A 204 9.07 -6.55 2.37
N ILE A 205 10.35 -6.22 2.25
CA ILE A 205 10.83 -4.83 2.13
C ILE A 205 11.23 -4.59 0.69
N MET A 206 10.55 -3.64 0.04
CA MET A 206 10.85 -3.24 -1.33
C MET A 206 11.63 -1.93 -1.30
N CYS A 207 12.91 -1.99 -1.62
CA CYS A 207 13.80 -0.84 -1.59
C CYS A 207 13.85 -0.15 -2.97
N ARG A 208 13.37 1.09 -3.03
CA ARG A 208 13.63 1.95 -4.19
C ARG A 208 14.99 2.61 -4.03
N CYS A 209 15.79 2.63 -5.08
CA CYS A 209 17.12 3.22 -5.11
C CYS A 209 17.45 3.71 -6.52
N GLU A 210 18.37 4.67 -6.61
CA GLU A 210 18.87 5.18 -7.89
C GLU A 210 20.05 4.36 -8.43
N LYS A 211 20.75 3.68 -7.54
CA LYS A 211 21.89 2.83 -7.85
C LYS A 211 21.69 1.43 -7.31
N GLU A 212 22.34 0.46 -7.87
CA GLU A 212 22.33 -0.93 -7.39
C GLU A 212 22.77 -0.99 -5.91
N ILE A 213 21.98 -1.69 -5.10
CA ILE A 213 22.29 -1.87 -3.69
C ILE A 213 23.27 -3.02 -3.57
N ASN A 214 24.44 -2.75 -2.98
CA ASN A 214 25.45 -3.77 -2.73
C ASN A 214 25.00 -4.74 -1.64
N ILE A 215 25.60 -5.94 -1.62
CA ILE A 215 25.23 -7.00 -0.69
C ILE A 215 25.40 -6.58 0.77
N GLU A 216 26.44 -5.84 1.11
CA GLU A 216 26.68 -5.34 2.46
C GLU A 216 25.53 -4.43 2.96
N SER A 217 25.01 -3.56 2.09
CA SER A 217 23.86 -2.71 2.42
C SER A 217 22.58 -3.53 2.58
N LEU A 218 22.38 -4.58 1.77
CA LEU A 218 21.25 -5.49 1.90
C LEU A 218 21.31 -6.30 3.20
N GLU A 219 22.46 -6.83 3.55
CA GLU A 219 22.69 -7.53 4.82
C GLU A 219 22.43 -6.62 6.03
N LYS A 220 22.86 -5.37 5.94
CA LYS A 220 22.57 -4.36 6.96
C LYS A 220 21.09 -4.06 7.08
N ILE A 221 20.37 -3.91 5.97
CA ILE A 221 18.91 -3.75 6.00
C ILE A 221 18.26 -4.99 6.62
N SER A 222 18.62 -6.18 6.19
CA SER A 222 18.12 -7.45 6.71
C SER A 222 18.27 -7.52 8.24
N GLN A 223 19.47 -7.26 8.75
CA GLN A 223 19.77 -7.31 10.18
C GLN A 223 18.97 -6.28 11.00
N PHE A 224 18.91 -5.03 10.54
CA PHE A 224 18.24 -3.96 11.30
C PHE A 224 16.74 -3.94 11.16
N CYS A 225 16.20 -4.53 10.11
CA CYS A 225 14.77 -4.55 9.82
C CYS A 225 14.10 -5.89 10.18
N ASN A 226 14.84 -6.82 10.79
CA ASN A 226 14.34 -8.16 11.14
C ASN A 226 13.68 -8.84 9.93
N CYS A 227 14.35 -8.79 8.78
CA CYS A 227 13.88 -9.32 7.52
C CYS A 227 14.94 -10.28 6.97
N LEU A 228 14.51 -11.43 6.48
CA LEU A 228 15.45 -12.37 5.87
C LEU A 228 15.95 -11.79 4.54
N LEU A 229 17.26 -11.89 4.32
CA LEU A 229 17.82 -11.66 2.99
C LEU A 229 17.46 -12.87 2.12
N TYR A 230 16.39 -12.74 1.35
CA TYR A 230 16.15 -13.68 0.28
C TYR A 230 17.08 -13.32 -0.87
N THR A 231 17.97 -14.21 -1.21
CA THR A 231 18.54 -14.26 -2.56
C THR A 231 17.44 -14.75 -3.51
N SER A 232 16.37 -13.97 -3.66
CA SER A 232 15.55 -14.16 -4.85
C SER A 232 16.46 -13.88 -6.02
N PRO A 233 16.66 -14.84 -6.92
CA PRO A 233 17.47 -14.60 -8.10
C PRO A 233 16.87 -13.37 -8.78
N SER A 234 17.67 -12.30 -8.86
CA SER A 234 17.28 -11.14 -9.64
C SER A 234 17.12 -11.58 -11.10
N PRO A 235 16.36 -10.88 -11.94
CA PRO A 235 16.35 -11.12 -13.37
C PRO A 235 17.74 -11.15 -14.00
N ARG A 236 18.75 -10.57 -13.34
CA ARG A 236 20.15 -10.64 -13.74
C ARG A 236 20.82 -11.98 -13.40
N ASP A 237 20.34 -12.69 -12.41
CA ASP A 237 20.86 -13.99 -12.00
C ASP A 237 20.28 -15.12 -12.86
N TYR A 238 19.20 -14.84 -13.60
CA TYR A 238 18.63 -15.76 -14.57
C TYR A 238 19.09 -15.47 -15.99
N ALA A 239 18.92 -16.47 -16.82
CA ALA A 239 19.13 -16.37 -18.26
C ALA A 239 18.31 -15.25 -18.95
N ALA A 240 17.39 -14.60 -18.29
CA ALA A 240 16.78 -13.34 -18.75
C ALA A 240 17.83 -12.24 -18.98
N SER A 241 18.92 -12.25 -18.23
CA SER A 241 20.11 -11.46 -18.50
C SER A 241 20.83 -11.90 -19.80
N ARG A 242 20.42 -13.01 -20.38
CA ARG A 242 20.91 -13.58 -21.64
C ARG A 242 19.91 -13.40 -22.78
N MET A 243 18.86 -12.59 -22.63
CA MET A 243 18.13 -12.17 -23.83
C MET A 243 19.12 -11.50 -24.77
N PRO A 244 19.24 -11.98 -26.01
CA PRO A 244 20.03 -11.26 -26.99
C PRO A 244 19.45 -9.86 -27.04
N SER A 245 20.30 -8.85 -26.93
CA SER A 245 19.92 -7.49 -27.29
C SER A 245 19.34 -7.63 -28.69
N SER A 246 18.03 -7.60 -28.79
CA SER A 246 17.35 -7.54 -30.07
C SER A 246 17.82 -6.26 -30.72
N ALA A 247 18.56 -6.46 -31.80
CA ALA A 247 18.88 -5.43 -32.73
C ALA A 247 17.64 -4.63 -33.15
#